data_50c989de2ac357aac240de4cab1a1acb
#
_entry.id   50c989de2ac357aac240de4cab1a1acb
#
_cell.length_a   1.000
_cell.length_b   1.000
_cell.length_c   1.000
_cell.angle_alpha   90.00
_cell.angle_beta   90.00
_cell.angle_gamma   90.00
#
_symmetry.space_group_name_H-M   'P 1'
#
loop_
_entity.id
_entity.type
_entity.pdbx_description
1 polymer ?
#
loop_
_entity_poly.entity_id
_entity_poly.type
_entity_poly.pdbx_seq_one_letter_code
_entity_poly.pdbx_strand_id
1 'polypeptide(L)'
;MTEISQMLEQVYNTMEGSDSSLAYSERHGIEAAAVLTVFDDETAGLVAEHLAPRIAGKTVVEIGGGIGLLALHLGLHAKRVYCIEANPMWSWIFATVLLQSKPKNVSFLFGAADEFLGTVKGDVAIYCTHSDVKGMGLVAAQFAPLVIDVYGELIKAAPESFDQSARALRELV
;
A
#
# COMPACT_ATOMS: atom_id res chain seq x y z
N MET A 1 6.79 -17.91 -5.14
CA MET A 1 7.21 -16.69 -4.41
C MET A 1 8.52 -16.21 -4.97
N THR A 2 8.66 -14.92 -5.23
CA THR A 2 9.95 -14.33 -5.59
C THR A 2 10.86 -14.28 -4.37
N GLU A 3 12.18 -14.18 -4.56
CA GLU A 3 13.15 -14.03 -3.48
C GLU A 3 12.82 -12.81 -2.59
N ILE A 4 12.30 -11.75 -3.20
CA ILE A 4 11.85 -10.52 -2.52
C ILE A 4 10.66 -10.82 -1.61
N SER A 5 9.66 -11.57 -2.08
CA SER A 5 8.48 -11.92 -1.27
C SER A 5 8.86 -12.74 -0.03
N GLN A 6 9.79 -13.67 -0.18
CA GLN A 6 10.28 -14.48 0.96
C GLN A 6 11.02 -13.61 1.98
N MET A 7 11.84 -12.69 1.51
CA MET A 7 12.55 -11.75 2.38
C MET A 7 11.57 -10.84 3.13
N LEU A 8 10.56 -10.32 2.46
CA LEU A 8 9.54 -9.46 3.07
C LEU A 8 8.71 -10.20 4.11
N GLU A 9 8.32 -11.45 3.82
CA GLU A 9 7.63 -12.30 4.78
C GLU A 9 8.48 -12.57 6.02
N GLN A 10 9.78 -12.85 5.87
CA GLN A 10 10.69 -13.02 7.00
C GLN A 10 10.82 -11.75 7.83
N VAL A 11 10.99 -10.60 7.19
CA VAL A 11 11.07 -9.32 7.90
C VAL A 11 9.75 -8.99 8.59
N TYR A 12 8.62 -9.20 7.92
CA TYR A 12 7.29 -9.03 8.50
C TYR A 12 7.13 -9.87 9.77
N ASN A 13 7.40 -11.17 9.68
CA ASN A 13 7.28 -12.09 10.81
C ASN A 13 8.23 -11.74 11.97
N THR A 14 9.38 -11.13 11.68
CA THR A 14 10.35 -10.69 12.69
C THR A 14 9.89 -9.41 13.39
N MET A 15 9.15 -8.54 12.69
CA MET A 15 8.77 -7.20 13.16
C MET A 15 7.34 -7.16 13.70
N GLU A 16 6.53 -8.18 13.45
CA GLU A 16 5.19 -8.29 13.99
C GLU A 16 5.23 -8.23 15.53
N GLY A 17 4.43 -7.33 16.11
CA GLY A 17 4.41 -7.10 17.55
C GLY A 17 5.67 -6.42 18.11
N SER A 18 6.55 -5.87 17.28
CA SER A 18 7.71 -5.10 17.75
C SER A 18 7.28 -3.84 18.52
N ASP A 19 8.10 -3.41 19.47
CA ASP A 19 7.87 -2.18 20.25
C ASP A 19 7.64 -0.97 19.36
N SER A 20 8.29 -0.91 18.19
CA SER A 20 8.13 0.17 17.21
C SER A 20 6.74 0.19 16.58
N SER A 21 6.16 -0.98 16.26
CA SER A 21 4.78 -1.09 15.75
C SER A 21 3.76 -0.67 16.80
N LEU A 22 3.92 -1.14 18.03
CA LEU A 22 3.04 -0.80 19.13
C LEU A 22 3.10 0.69 19.44
N ALA A 23 4.29 1.27 19.53
CA ALA A 23 4.47 2.71 19.75
C ALA A 23 3.87 3.57 18.62
N TYR A 24 3.94 3.11 17.37
CA TYR A 24 3.29 3.77 16.25
C TYR A 24 1.77 3.71 16.37
N SER A 25 1.21 2.54 16.68
CA SER A 25 -0.24 2.35 16.91
C SER A 25 -0.76 3.27 18.01
N GLU A 26 -0.09 3.30 19.16
CA GLU A 26 -0.47 4.17 20.28
C GLU A 26 -0.44 5.65 19.89
N ARG A 27 0.63 6.10 19.24
CA ARG A 27 0.80 7.50 18.85
C ARG A 27 -0.31 7.98 17.91
N HIS A 28 -0.76 7.14 17.01
CA HIS A 28 -1.74 7.48 15.98
C HIS A 28 -3.16 7.02 16.30
N GLY A 29 -3.39 6.38 17.46
CA GLY A 29 -4.69 5.87 17.84
C GLY A 29 -5.23 4.81 16.89
N ILE A 30 -4.34 4.04 16.27
CA ILE A 30 -4.66 3.00 15.30
C ILE A 30 -4.55 1.64 16.01
N GLU A 31 -5.49 0.74 15.80
CA GLU A 31 -5.37 -0.61 16.35
C GLU A 31 -4.13 -1.32 15.80
N ALA A 32 -3.43 -2.08 16.65
CA ALA A 32 -2.20 -2.76 16.28
C ALA A 32 -2.37 -3.67 15.04
N ALA A 33 -3.50 -4.34 14.93
CA ALA A 33 -3.84 -5.17 13.78
C ALA A 33 -3.87 -4.39 12.45
N ALA A 34 -4.39 -3.16 12.48
CA ALA A 34 -4.46 -2.31 11.28
C ALA A 34 -3.07 -1.84 10.79
N VAL A 35 -2.11 -1.74 11.71
CA VAL A 35 -0.72 -1.38 11.36
C VAL A 35 0.02 -2.53 10.70
N LEU A 36 -0.42 -3.76 10.95
CA LEU A 36 0.25 -4.98 10.51
C LEU A 36 -0.31 -5.55 9.19
N THR A 37 -1.40 -4.99 8.68
CA THR A 37 -2.02 -5.48 7.44
C THR A 37 -1.21 -5.03 6.23
N VAL A 38 -0.59 -5.98 5.55
CA VAL A 38 0.08 -5.77 4.27
C VAL A 38 -0.42 -6.80 3.26
N PHE A 39 -0.38 -6.46 1.97
CA PHE A 39 -0.65 -7.42 0.93
C PHE A 39 0.50 -8.42 0.82
N ASP A 40 0.18 -9.70 0.65
CA ASP A 40 1.14 -10.65 0.12
C ASP A 40 1.40 -10.40 -1.37
N ASP A 41 2.43 -11.05 -1.91
CA ASP A 41 2.86 -10.85 -3.30
C ASP A 41 1.78 -11.24 -4.31
N GLU A 42 1.07 -12.34 -4.07
CA GLU A 42 0.01 -12.83 -4.95
C GLU A 42 -1.17 -11.84 -4.98
N THR A 43 -1.62 -11.41 -3.82
CA THR A 43 -2.68 -10.42 -3.68
C THR A 43 -2.32 -9.10 -4.35
N ALA A 44 -1.11 -8.59 -4.10
CA ALA A 44 -0.64 -7.36 -4.73
C ALA A 44 -0.61 -7.47 -6.26
N GLY A 45 -0.19 -8.64 -6.78
CA GLY A 45 -0.21 -8.93 -8.20
C GLY A 45 -1.63 -8.90 -8.79
N LEU A 46 -2.57 -9.61 -8.16
CA LEU A 46 -3.96 -9.65 -8.61
C LEU A 46 -4.63 -8.26 -8.62
N VAL A 47 -4.36 -7.45 -7.60
CA VAL A 47 -4.87 -6.08 -7.54
C VAL A 47 -4.30 -5.24 -8.68
N ALA A 48 -3.00 -5.30 -8.90
CA ALA A 48 -2.35 -4.53 -9.95
C ALA A 48 -2.85 -4.93 -11.35
N GLU A 49 -3.03 -6.22 -11.61
CA GLU A 49 -3.63 -6.74 -12.85
C GLU A 49 -5.06 -6.21 -13.04
N HIS A 50 -5.89 -6.25 -12.00
CA HIS A 50 -7.24 -5.69 -12.05
C HIS A 50 -7.24 -4.19 -12.34
N LEU A 51 -6.29 -3.46 -11.80
CA LEU A 51 -6.15 -2.01 -11.99
C LEU A 51 -5.47 -1.65 -13.32
N ALA A 52 -4.74 -2.57 -13.95
CA ALA A 52 -3.93 -2.31 -15.14
C ALA A 52 -4.65 -1.49 -16.24
N PRO A 53 -5.91 -1.77 -16.63
CA PRO A 53 -6.58 -0.96 -17.65
C PRO A 53 -6.79 0.50 -17.28
N ARG A 54 -6.84 0.80 -15.97
CA ARG A 54 -7.08 2.17 -15.46
C ARG A 54 -5.80 2.96 -15.22
N ILE A 55 -4.66 2.25 -15.04
CA ILE A 55 -3.37 2.86 -14.69
C ILE A 55 -2.33 2.81 -15.81
N ALA A 56 -2.60 2.07 -16.89
CA ALA A 56 -1.65 1.92 -18.00
C ALA A 56 -1.20 3.29 -18.54
N GLY A 57 0.12 3.50 -18.55
CA GLY A 57 0.74 4.73 -19.03
C GLY A 57 0.53 5.97 -18.15
N LYS A 58 -0.11 5.85 -17.00
CA LYS A 58 -0.43 6.94 -16.07
C LYS A 58 0.58 7.06 -14.94
N THR A 59 0.59 8.22 -14.31
CA THR A 59 1.26 8.44 -13.03
C THR A 59 0.28 8.10 -11.90
N VAL A 60 0.70 7.18 -11.04
CA VAL A 60 -0.08 6.71 -9.89
C VAL A 60 0.53 7.27 -8.61
N VAL A 61 -0.31 7.70 -7.68
CA VAL A 61 0.06 8.04 -6.31
C VAL A 61 -0.62 7.03 -5.39
N GLU A 62 0.17 6.17 -4.78
CA GLU A 62 -0.29 5.20 -3.79
C GLU A 62 -0.07 5.76 -2.39
N ILE A 63 -1.11 5.74 -1.56
CA ILE A 63 -1.10 6.24 -0.19
C ILE A 63 -1.27 5.07 0.77
N GLY A 64 -0.38 4.96 1.75
CA GLY A 64 -0.35 3.84 2.67
C GLY A 64 0.20 2.58 2.00
N GLY A 65 1.33 2.70 1.31
CA GLY A 65 1.93 1.62 0.52
C GLY A 65 2.52 0.47 1.33
N GLY A 66 2.60 0.61 2.66
CA GLY A 66 3.12 -0.43 3.53
C GLY A 66 4.56 -0.82 3.16
N ILE A 67 4.77 -2.11 2.95
CA ILE A 67 6.08 -2.64 2.54
C ILE A 67 6.35 -2.52 1.03
N GLY A 68 5.44 -1.93 0.27
CA GLY A 68 5.64 -1.55 -1.13
C GLY A 68 5.39 -2.64 -2.17
N LEU A 69 4.82 -3.79 -1.81
CA LEU A 69 4.55 -4.87 -2.77
C LEU A 69 3.58 -4.41 -3.86
N LEU A 70 2.49 -3.74 -3.49
CA LEU A 70 1.54 -3.25 -4.48
C LEU A 70 2.20 -2.20 -5.39
N ALA A 71 3.00 -1.27 -4.84
CA ALA A 71 3.73 -0.28 -5.64
C ALA A 71 4.60 -0.92 -6.72
N LEU A 72 5.31 -2.02 -6.40
CA LEU A 72 6.13 -2.74 -7.35
C LEU A 72 5.30 -3.35 -8.47
N HIS A 73 4.19 -4.01 -8.15
CA HIS A 73 3.29 -4.59 -9.14
C HIS A 73 2.59 -3.51 -9.98
N LEU A 74 2.13 -2.41 -9.38
CA LEU A 74 1.59 -1.26 -10.12
C LEU A 74 2.62 -0.69 -11.11
N GLY A 75 3.91 -0.69 -10.72
CA GLY A 75 5.02 -0.25 -11.56
C GLY A 75 5.21 -1.06 -12.85
N LEU A 76 4.67 -2.28 -12.93
CA LEU A 76 4.69 -3.08 -14.17
C LEU A 76 3.73 -2.53 -15.24
N HIS A 77 2.71 -1.79 -14.85
CA HIS A 77 1.66 -1.28 -15.72
C HIS A 77 1.66 0.23 -15.85
N ALA A 78 1.98 0.93 -14.76
CA ALA A 78 1.97 2.39 -14.71
C ALA A 78 3.21 3.00 -15.37
N LYS A 79 3.08 4.24 -15.87
CA LYS A 79 4.23 5.04 -16.31
C LYS A 79 5.15 5.37 -15.13
N ARG A 80 4.56 5.71 -13.98
CA ARG A 80 5.26 6.06 -12.74
C ARG A 80 4.39 5.79 -11.53
N VAL A 81 5.00 5.35 -10.44
CA VAL A 81 4.35 5.19 -9.14
C VAL A 81 5.09 6.03 -8.10
N TYR A 82 4.36 6.86 -7.39
CA TYR A 82 4.79 7.47 -6.13
C TYR A 82 4.09 6.72 -5.01
N CYS A 83 4.87 6.07 -4.15
CA CYS A 83 4.35 5.33 -3.00
C CYS A 83 4.66 6.11 -1.73
N ILE A 84 3.62 6.52 -1.02
CA ILE A 84 3.71 7.30 0.22
C ILE A 84 3.42 6.37 1.39
N GLU A 85 4.32 6.35 2.38
CA GLU A 85 4.15 5.57 3.59
C GLU A 85 4.64 6.35 4.81
N ALA A 86 3.78 6.47 5.81
CA ALA A 86 4.07 7.22 7.03
C ALA A 86 4.70 6.35 8.13
N ASN A 87 4.46 5.04 8.12
CA ASN A 87 5.01 4.14 9.12
C ASN A 87 6.51 3.94 8.91
N PRO A 88 7.37 4.37 9.84
CA PRO A 88 8.82 4.30 9.68
C PRO A 88 9.34 2.88 9.53
N MET A 89 8.67 1.89 10.10
CA MET A 89 9.05 0.49 10.00
C MET A 89 8.83 -0.05 8.58
N TRP A 90 7.63 0.16 8.02
CA TRP A 90 7.34 -0.26 6.65
C TRP A 90 8.20 0.49 5.65
N SER A 91 8.43 1.75 5.87
CA SER A 91 9.30 2.59 5.04
C SER A 91 10.72 2.06 4.93
N TRP A 92 11.28 1.59 6.03
CA TRP A 92 12.62 0.99 6.03
C TRP A 92 12.66 -0.30 5.20
N ILE A 93 11.65 -1.16 5.36
CA ILE A 93 11.54 -2.40 4.57
C ILE A 93 11.41 -2.08 3.10
N PHE A 94 10.51 -1.16 2.76
CA PHE A 94 10.31 -0.76 1.37
C PHE A 94 11.57 -0.15 0.74
N ALA A 95 12.29 0.70 1.47
CA ALA A 95 13.56 1.23 0.98
C ALA A 95 14.57 0.12 0.67
N THR A 96 14.63 -0.91 1.51
CA THR A 96 15.50 -2.09 1.28
C THR A 96 15.08 -2.84 0.02
N VAL A 97 13.78 -3.06 -0.17
CA VAL A 97 13.23 -3.70 -1.38
C VAL A 97 13.53 -2.89 -2.63
N LEU A 98 13.38 -1.57 -2.59
CA LEU A 98 13.73 -0.70 -3.72
C LEU A 98 15.21 -0.75 -4.07
N LEU A 99 16.09 -0.80 -3.07
CA LEU A 99 17.54 -0.91 -3.30
C LEU A 99 17.91 -2.23 -3.99
N GLN A 100 17.21 -3.29 -3.70
CA GLN A 100 17.44 -4.61 -4.31
C GLN A 100 16.78 -4.76 -5.69
N SER A 101 15.50 -4.42 -5.80
CA SER A 101 14.72 -4.57 -7.04
C SER A 101 15.03 -3.51 -8.08
N LYS A 102 15.46 -2.31 -7.66
CA LYS A 102 15.83 -1.16 -8.51
C LYS A 102 14.79 -0.85 -9.59
N PRO A 103 13.50 -0.75 -9.28
CA PRO A 103 12.50 -0.40 -10.27
C PRO A 103 12.78 1.01 -10.79
N LYS A 104 12.65 1.21 -12.11
CA LYS A 104 12.99 2.50 -12.74
C LYS A 104 11.92 3.57 -12.53
N ASN A 105 10.71 3.17 -12.24
CA ASN A 105 9.50 4.02 -12.25
C ASN A 105 8.73 4.03 -10.94
N VAL A 106 9.25 3.42 -9.88
CA VAL A 106 8.67 3.49 -8.52
C VAL A 106 9.54 4.39 -7.66
N SER A 107 8.91 5.36 -7.01
CA SER A 107 9.56 6.27 -6.05
C SER A 107 8.86 6.16 -4.71
N PHE A 108 9.63 5.94 -3.67
CA PHE A 108 9.14 5.90 -2.30
C PHE A 108 9.27 7.29 -1.65
N LEU A 109 8.22 7.68 -0.93
CA LEU A 109 8.12 8.94 -0.19
C LEU A 109 7.75 8.61 1.26
N PHE A 110 8.69 8.87 2.15
CA PHE A 110 8.48 8.64 3.58
C PHE A 110 7.88 9.87 4.24
N GLY A 111 6.68 9.72 4.80
CA GLY A 111 5.96 10.76 5.52
C GLY A 111 4.44 10.58 5.40
N ALA A 112 3.71 11.43 6.10
CA ALA A 112 2.27 11.48 6.00
C ALA A 112 1.85 12.05 4.63
N ALA A 113 0.72 11.59 4.10
CA ALA A 113 0.29 11.98 2.75
C ALA A 113 0.10 13.50 2.59
N ASP A 114 -0.40 14.17 3.61
CA ASP A 114 -0.61 15.61 3.62
C ASP A 114 0.68 16.43 3.48
N GLU A 115 1.83 15.89 3.89
CA GLU A 115 3.15 16.53 3.73
C GLU A 115 3.57 16.67 2.25
N PHE A 116 3.00 15.84 1.37
CA PHE A 116 3.31 15.83 -0.06
C PHE A 116 2.29 16.56 -0.92
N LEU A 117 1.26 17.16 -0.32
CA LEU A 117 0.27 17.95 -1.04
C LEU A 117 0.92 19.13 -1.76
N GLY A 118 0.55 19.31 -3.03
CA GLY A 118 1.15 20.34 -3.89
C GLY A 118 2.51 19.98 -4.49
N THR A 119 3.23 19.01 -3.94
CA THR A 119 4.53 18.55 -4.44
C THR A 119 4.40 17.36 -5.37
N VAL A 120 3.51 16.44 -5.05
CA VAL A 120 3.23 15.23 -5.83
C VAL A 120 1.87 15.34 -6.47
N LYS A 121 1.78 14.99 -7.75
CA LYS A 121 0.53 14.89 -8.51
C LYS A 121 0.57 13.65 -9.39
N GLY A 122 -0.60 13.05 -9.56
CA GLY A 122 -0.80 11.89 -10.42
C GLY A 122 -2.05 12.02 -11.28
N ASP A 123 -2.23 11.05 -12.15
CA ASP A 123 -3.47 10.85 -12.91
C ASP A 123 -4.47 10.01 -12.12
N VAL A 124 -3.94 9.13 -11.25
CA VAL A 124 -4.69 8.21 -10.39
C VAL A 124 -4.10 8.24 -8.98
N ALA A 125 -4.93 8.41 -7.97
CA ALA A 125 -4.57 8.18 -6.58
C ALA A 125 -5.21 6.89 -6.09
N ILE A 126 -4.43 6.06 -5.44
CA ILE A 126 -4.83 4.78 -4.85
C ILE A 126 -4.57 4.86 -3.36
N TYR A 127 -5.50 4.46 -2.53
CA TYR A 127 -5.24 4.34 -1.11
C TYR A 127 -5.48 2.92 -0.63
N CYS A 128 -4.54 2.43 0.17
CA CYS A 128 -4.50 1.10 0.77
C CYS A 128 -4.54 1.19 2.29
N THR A 129 -5.17 2.22 2.82
CA THR A 129 -5.31 2.35 4.27
C THR A 129 -6.46 1.49 4.76
N HIS A 130 -6.26 0.86 5.89
CA HIS A 130 -7.34 0.17 6.57
C HIS A 130 -8.50 1.14 6.82
N SER A 131 -9.72 0.64 6.80
CA SER A 131 -11.00 1.38 6.69
C SER A 131 -11.25 2.51 7.68
N ASP A 132 -10.44 2.64 8.72
CA ASP A 132 -10.69 3.60 9.81
C ASP A 132 -10.02 4.96 9.68
N VAL A 133 -9.22 5.18 8.65
CA VAL A 133 -8.68 6.52 8.39
C VAL A 133 -9.75 7.35 7.68
N LYS A 134 -10.66 7.89 8.49
CA LYS A 134 -11.74 8.77 8.02
C LYS A 134 -11.15 9.92 7.20
N GLY A 135 -11.66 10.08 5.98
CA GLY A 135 -11.26 11.17 5.10
C GLY A 135 -10.07 10.86 4.17
N MET A 136 -9.52 9.65 4.18
CA MET A 136 -8.40 9.32 3.28
C MET A 136 -8.76 9.49 1.79
N GLY A 137 -9.99 9.18 1.40
CA GLY A 137 -10.46 9.45 0.05
C GLY A 137 -10.42 10.94 -0.32
N LEU A 138 -10.68 11.85 0.64
CA LEU A 138 -10.58 13.30 0.43
C LEU A 138 -9.12 13.75 0.31
N VAL A 139 -8.22 13.12 1.06
CA VAL A 139 -6.77 13.36 0.93
C VAL A 139 -6.30 12.86 -0.43
N ALA A 140 -6.66 11.65 -0.83
CA ALA A 140 -6.32 11.06 -2.12
C ALA A 140 -6.81 11.92 -3.31
N ALA A 141 -8.01 12.50 -3.21
CA ALA A 141 -8.57 13.38 -4.23
C ALA A 141 -7.76 14.67 -4.46
N GLN A 142 -6.87 15.02 -3.53
CA GLN A 142 -5.99 16.17 -3.71
C GLN A 142 -4.75 15.83 -4.55
N PHE A 143 -4.43 14.54 -4.72
CA PHE A 143 -3.29 14.07 -5.53
C PHE A 143 -3.67 13.81 -7.00
N ALA A 144 -4.90 13.37 -7.26
CA ALA A 144 -5.32 12.99 -8.61
C ALA A 144 -6.84 13.12 -8.80
N PRO A 145 -7.29 13.32 -10.07
CA PRO A 145 -8.71 13.40 -10.39
C PRO A 145 -9.45 12.05 -10.29
N LEU A 146 -8.74 10.94 -10.44
CA LEU A 146 -9.29 9.59 -10.25
C LEU A 146 -8.77 9.01 -8.94
N VAL A 147 -9.68 8.65 -8.05
CA VAL A 147 -9.37 8.03 -6.76
C VAL A 147 -9.89 6.60 -6.75
N ILE A 148 -9.07 5.67 -6.30
CA ILE A 148 -9.40 4.25 -6.19
C ILE A 148 -9.19 3.79 -4.74
N ASP A 149 -10.25 3.26 -4.16
CA ASP A 149 -10.20 2.51 -2.92
C ASP A 149 -9.84 1.06 -3.23
N VAL A 150 -8.65 0.64 -2.83
CA VAL A 150 -8.15 -0.71 -3.13
C VAL A 150 -8.99 -1.78 -2.47
N TYR A 151 -9.44 -1.58 -1.24
CA TYR A 151 -10.30 -2.56 -0.57
C TYR A 151 -11.64 -2.74 -1.28
N GLY A 152 -12.24 -1.65 -1.75
CA GLY A 152 -13.44 -1.71 -2.57
C GLY A 152 -13.23 -2.44 -3.91
N GLU A 153 -12.04 -2.32 -4.49
CA GLU A 153 -11.67 -3.03 -5.73
C GLU A 153 -11.34 -4.51 -5.50
N LEU A 154 -10.72 -4.86 -4.39
CA LEU A 154 -10.44 -6.25 -4.01
C LEU A 154 -11.70 -7.09 -3.96
N ILE A 155 -12.76 -6.56 -3.35
CA ILE A 155 -14.07 -7.22 -3.26
C ILE A 155 -14.65 -7.50 -4.65
N LYS A 156 -14.37 -6.63 -5.64
CA LYS A 156 -14.81 -6.81 -7.03
C LYS A 156 -13.95 -7.80 -7.81
N ALA A 157 -12.64 -7.84 -7.53
CA ALA A 157 -11.67 -8.59 -8.33
C ALA A 157 -11.67 -10.10 -8.03
N ALA A 158 -11.92 -10.49 -6.79
CA ALA A 158 -11.84 -11.90 -6.37
C ALA A 158 -12.91 -12.25 -5.32
N PRO A 159 -14.17 -12.43 -5.74
CA PRO A 159 -15.28 -12.58 -4.80
C PRO A 159 -15.21 -13.84 -3.92
N GLU A 160 -14.58 -14.93 -4.36
CA GLU A 160 -14.59 -16.19 -3.61
C GLU A 160 -13.33 -16.44 -2.78
N SER A 161 -12.14 -16.18 -3.29
CA SER A 161 -10.87 -16.36 -2.56
C SER A 161 -10.55 -15.18 -1.61
N PHE A 162 -10.99 -14.00 -1.99
CA PHE A 162 -10.83 -12.78 -1.21
C PHE A 162 -11.82 -12.67 -0.04
N ASP A 163 -12.99 -13.29 -0.17
CA ASP A 163 -14.03 -13.22 0.84
C ASP A 163 -13.57 -13.80 2.19
N GLN A 164 -12.66 -14.78 2.19
CA GLN A 164 -12.09 -15.32 3.44
C GLN A 164 -11.11 -14.36 4.09
N SER A 165 -10.19 -13.78 3.34
CA SER A 165 -9.21 -12.81 3.88
C SER A 165 -9.84 -11.47 4.22
N ALA A 166 -10.75 -10.97 3.38
CA ALA A 166 -11.49 -9.74 3.63
C ALA A 166 -12.54 -9.90 4.75
N ARG A 167 -13.11 -11.09 4.94
CA ARG A 167 -13.99 -11.39 6.09
C ARG A 167 -13.19 -11.50 7.38
N ALA A 168 -12.04 -12.18 7.36
CA ALA A 168 -11.15 -12.22 8.52
C ALA A 168 -10.72 -10.82 8.94
N LEU A 169 -10.45 -9.93 7.98
CA LEU A 169 -10.13 -8.52 8.25
C LEU A 169 -11.34 -7.72 8.80
N ARG A 170 -12.56 -8.04 8.37
CA ARG A 170 -13.80 -7.40 8.87
C ARG A 170 -14.28 -7.93 10.22
N GLU A 171 -13.94 -9.16 10.55
CA GLU A 171 -14.28 -9.78 11.84
C GLU A 171 -13.30 -9.39 12.95
N LEU A 172 -12.16 -8.77 12.59
CA LEU A 172 -11.17 -8.22 13.52
C LEU A 172 -11.41 -6.72 13.83
N VAL A 173 -12.40 -6.09 13.19
CA VAL A 173 -12.88 -4.72 13.42
C VAL A 173 -14.30 -4.78 14.01
#